data_ed1a6181a13c685e44d548fd873228dd
#
_entry.id   ed1a6181a13c685e44d548fd873228dd
#
_cell.length_a   1.000
_cell.length_b   1.000
_cell.length_c   1.000
_cell.angle_alpha   90.00
_cell.angle_beta   90.00
_cell.angle_gamma   90.00
#
_symmetry.space_group_name_H-M   'P 1'
#
loop_
_entity.id
_entity.type
_entity.pdbx_description
1 polymer ?
#
loop_
_entity_poly.entity_id
_entity_poly.type
_entity_poly.pdbx_seq_one_letter_code
_entity_poly.pdbx_strand_id
1 'polypeptide(L)'
;MNAEATRERIAAYLRLAGLESLAGREAGVERAIRDLLEAMGEKVHIADPDSLYSYRVPMLTEDGTCSIAGEMAPVPYDLAAILGGRSEQTTRRLALLERLVERAQETTGADWVGIYQRRVNSAGVPVLVKVSYVGLPSRAEFPLTSQFAERSTNSTVGLTGRATVIEDVSKHVEAGGGFYVCDTGVQSEACVPILDDNRQVAGIIDAEAKPRGFFGAERLAVLAALALVATAVLP
;
A
#
# COMPACT_ATOMS: atom_id res chain seq x y z
N MET A 1 9.59 -19.39 16.12
CA MET A 1 9.98 -19.68 14.72
C MET A 1 11.47 -19.53 14.65
N ASN A 2 12.21 -20.50 14.06
CA ASN A 2 13.67 -20.46 13.94
C ASN A 2 14.05 -19.38 12.89
N ALA A 3 15.19 -18.71 13.05
CA ALA A 3 15.66 -17.64 12.15
C ALA A 3 15.82 -18.11 10.69
N GLU A 4 16.19 -19.36 10.47
CA GLU A 4 16.31 -19.96 9.15
C GLU A 4 14.94 -20.07 8.45
N ALA A 5 13.92 -20.59 9.14
CA ALA A 5 12.55 -20.67 8.61
C ALA A 5 11.96 -19.28 8.31
N THR A 6 12.32 -18.25 9.08
CA THR A 6 11.91 -16.88 8.80
C THR A 6 12.53 -16.37 7.50
N ARG A 7 13.83 -16.59 7.30
CA ARG A 7 14.51 -16.16 6.07
C ARG A 7 14.03 -16.91 4.83
N GLU A 8 13.71 -18.21 4.95
CA GLU A 8 13.10 -18.97 3.85
C GLU A 8 11.74 -18.40 3.43
N ARG A 9 10.90 -18.02 4.41
CA ARG A 9 9.61 -17.34 4.12
C ARG A 9 9.83 -16.00 3.42
N ILE A 10 10.78 -15.19 3.90
CA ILE A 10 11.13 -13.91 3.27
C ILE A 10 11.59 -14.16 1.83
N ALA A 11 12.54 -15.07 1.61
CA ALA A 11 13.06 -15.38 0.28
C ALA A 11 11.96 -15.90 -0.67
N ALA A 12 11.03 -16.71 -0.16
CA ALA A 12 9.88 -17.18 -0.94
C ALA A 12 8.96 -16.02 -1.35
N TYR A 13 8.64 -15.13 -0.42
CA TYR A 13 7.85 -13.94 -0.70
C TYR A 13 8.54 -13.03 -1.75
N LEU A 14 9.82 -12.73 -1.59
CA LEU A 14 10.57 -11.88 -2.52
C LEU A 14 10.54 -12.42 -3.95
N ARG A 15 10.68 -13.74 -4.12
CA ARG A 15 10.55 -14.38 -5.45
C ARG A 15 9.14 -14.28 -6.01
N LEU A 16 8.12 -14.55 -5.20
CA LEU A 16 6.72 -14.48 -5.62
C LEU A 16 6.32 -13.05 -6.00
N ALA A 17 6.74 -12.08 -5.19
CA ALA A 17 6.45 -10.67 -5.40
C ALA A 17 7.28 -10.02 -6.52
N GLY A 18 8.29 -10.70 -7.08
CA GLY A 18 9.15 -10.12 -8.11
C GLY A 18 10.15 -9.10 -7.60
N LEU A 19 10.59 -9.24 -6.34
CA LEU A 19 11.56 -8.36 -5.69
C LEU A 19 12.98 -8.99 -5.75
N GLU A 20 13.40 -9.41 -6.94
CA GLU A 20 14.70 -10.07 -7.16
C GLU A 20 15.88 -9.18 -6.77
N SER A 21 15.73 -7.85 -6.78
CA SER A 21 16.74 -6.88 -6.31
C SER A 21 17.07 -7.02 -4.82
N LEU A 22 16.20 -7.70 -4.06
CA LEU A 22 16.40 -8.00 -2.63
C LEU A 22 16.96 -9.41 -2.38
N ALA A 23 17.25 -10.20 -3.41
CA ALA A 23 17.89 -11.52 -3.24
C ALA A 23 19.23 -11.39 -2.50
N GLY A 24 19.40 -12.21 -1.45
CA GLY A 24 20.55 -12.15 -0.55
C GLY A 24 20.51 -11.01 0.48
N ARG A 25 19.42 -10.25 0.55
CA ARG A 25 19.19 -9.16 1.51
C ARG A 25 18.12 -9.48 2.55
N GLU A 26 17.76 -10.74 2.72
CA GLU A 26 16.69 -11.20 3.63
C GLU A 26 16.92 -10.72 5.08
N ALA A 27 18.18 -10.58 5.51
CA ALA A 27 18.51 -10.03 6.82
C ALA A 27 18.06 -8.56 6.99
N GLY A 28 18.03 -7.77 5.92
CA GLY A 28 17.48 -6.41 5.91
C GLY A 28 15.98 -6.40 6.13
N VAL A 29 15.25 -7.26 5.40
CA VAL A 29 13.81 -7.45 5.56
C VAL A 29 13.48 -7.96 6.97
N GLU A 30 14.25 -8.93 7.49
CA GLU A 30 14.08 -9.46 8.85
C GLU A 30 14.24 -8.36 9.93
N ARG A 31 15.20 -7.45 9.78
CA ARG A 31 15.35 -6.30 10.69
C ARG A 31 14.13 -5.39 10.64
N ALA A 32 13.66 -5.04 9.44
CA ALA A 32 12.47 -4.21 9.25
C ALA A 32 11.20 -4.87 9.80
N ILE A 33 11.05 -6.19 9.67
CA ILE A 33 9.95 -6.94 10.32
C ILE A 33 9.99 -6.75 11.84
N ARG A 34 11.15 -6.86 12.47
CA ARG A 34 11.27 -6.67 13.93
C ARG A 34 10.89 -5.26 14.35
N ASP A 35 11.37 -4.24 13.64
CA ASP A 35 11.04 -2.84 13.91
C ASP A 35 9.52 -2.58 13.80
N LEU A 36 8.88 -3.11 12.77
CA LEU A 36 7.42 -2.99 12.58
C LEU A 36 6.64 -3.74 13.67
N LEU A 37 7.09 -4.93 14.09
CA LEU A 37 6.46 -5.69 15.17
C LEU A 37 6.62 -4.99 16.53
N GLU A 38 7.75 -4.33 16.79
CA GLU A 38 7.95 -3.50 17.97
C GLU A 38 6.95 -2.34 17.99
N ALA A 39 6.78 -1.63 16.87
CA ALA A 39 5.80 -0.57 16.73
C ALA A 39 4.35 -1.05 16.98
N MET A 40 4.00 -2.27 16.52
CA MET A 40 2.69 -2.88 16.81
C MET A 40 2.51 -3.25 18.28
N GLY A 41 3.58 -3.57 18.99
CA GLY A 41 3.56 -3.91 20.42
C GLY A 41 3.36 -2.71 21.35
N GLU A 42 3.55 -1.50 20.87
CA GLU A 42 3.28 -0.28 21.63
C GLU A 42 1.79 -0.12 21.88
N LYS A 43 1.43 0.48 23.04
CA LYS A 43 0.02 0.75 23.34
C LYS A 43 -0.56 1.71 22.31
N VAL A 44 -1.49 1.22 21.49
CA VAL A 44 -2.27 2.04 20.58
C VAL A 44 -3.37 2.73 21.39
N HIS A 45 -3.28 4.06 21.53
CA HIS A 45 -4.36 4.87 22.08
C HIS A 45 -5.21 5.39 20.92
N ILE A 46 -6.41 4.85 20.75
CA ILE A 46 -7.35 5.31 19.74
C ILE A 46 -8.19 6.43 20.35
N ALA A 47 -7.78 7.68 20.10
CA ALA A 47 -8.47 8.85 20.64
C ALA A 47 -9.87 9.03 20.01
N ASP A 48 -9.99 8.77 18.72
CA ASP A 48 -11.23 8.83 17.96
C ASP A 48 -11.32 7.61 17.02
N PRO A 49 -12.05 6.56 17.41
CA PRO A 49 -12.22 5.39 16.57
C PRO A 49 -12.91 5.69 15.23
N ASP A 50 -13.72 6.75 15.16
CA ASP A 50 -14.46 7.10 13.95
C ASP A 50 -13.56 7.66 12.85
N SER A 51 -12.46 8.33 13.23
CA SER A 51 -11.49 8.85 12.28
C SER A 51 -10.80 7.77 11.44
N LEU A 52 -10.70 6.53 11.95
CA LEU A 52 -10.15 5.39 11.23
C LEU A 52 -11.02 4.92 10.06
N TYR A 53 -12.30 5.29 10.06
CA TYR A 53 -13.26 4.83 9.06
C TYR A 53 -13.66 5.91 8.05
N SER A 54 -13.16 7.12 8.19
CA SER A 54 -13.56 8.22 7.32
C SER A 54 -12.35 9.10 6.97
N TYR A 55 -12.10 9.32 5.69
CA TYR A 55 -11.01 10.16 5.25
C TYR A 55 -11.34 10.95 3.98
N ARG A 56 -10.72 12.12 3.84
CA ARG A 56 -10.88 12.96 2.67
C ARG A 56 -10.24 12.32 1.44
N VAL A 57 -10.90 12.48 0.30
CA VAL A 57 -10.42 12.00 -1.01
C VAL A 57 -10.50 13.13 -2.03
N PRO A 58 -9.61 13.17 -3.03
CA PRO A 58 -9.74 14.09 -4.16
C PRO A 58 -11.05 13.85 -4.91
N MET A 59 -11.61 14.92 -5.46
CA MET A 59 -12.67 14.78 -6.43
C MET A 59 -12.15 14.07 -7.67
N LEU A 60 -12.93 13.16 -8.23
CA LEU A 60 -12.60 12.50 -9.48
C LEU A 60 -13.24 13.25 -10.64
N THR A 61 -12.51 13.41 -11.71
CA THR A 61 -12.99 13.92 -12.99
C THR A 61 -13.88 12.87 -13.69
N GLU A 62 -14.56 13.23 -14.77
CA GLU A 62 -15.47 12.32 -15.50
C GLU A 62 -14.75 11.06 -16.03
N ASP A 63 -13.47 11.16 -16.39
CA ASP A 63 -12.63 10.02 -16.80
C ASP A 63 -12.06 9.22 -15.62
N GLY A 64 -12.39 9.62 -14.37
CA GLY A 64 -12.02 8.96 -13.14
C GLY A 64 -10.56 9.20 -12.72
N THR A 65 -9.92 10.29 -13.16
CA THR A 65 -8.63 10.75 -12.65
C THR A 65 -8.80 11.63 -11.41
N CYS A 66 -7.77 11.76 -10.56
CA CYS A 66 -7.81 12.70 -9.44
C CYS A 66 -7.80 14.15 -9.96
N SER A 67 -8.60 15.03 -9.32
CA SER A 67 -8.53 16.47 -9.60
C SER A 67 -7.15 17.02 -9.20
N ILE A 68 -6.37 17.43 -10.19
CA ILE A 68 -5.02 18.03 -10.00
C ILE A 68 -5.12 19.43 -9.34
N ALA A 69 -6.30 20.06 -9.41
CA ALA A 69 -6.55 21.35 -8.77
C ALA A 69 -6.66 21.29 -7.23
N GLY A 70 -6.48 20.09 -6.63
CA GLY A 70 -6.58 19.90 -5.19
C GLY A 70 -8.00 19.94 -4.64
N GLU A 71 -9.01 19.86 -5.52
CA GLU A 71 -10.40 19.81 -5.13
C GLU A 71 -10.72 18.50 -4.44
N MET A 72 -11.34 18.60 -3.26
CA MET A 72 -11.76 17.43 -2.47
C MET A 72 -13.23 17.10 -2.73
N ALA A 73 -13.55 15.80 -2.71
CA ALA A 73 -14.95 15.36 -2.71
C ALA A 73 -15.70 16.01 -1.55
N PRO A 74 -16.97 16.44 -1.76
CA PRO A 74 -17.75 17.12 -0.73
C PRO A 74 -18.05 16.22 0.47
N VAL A 75 -18.04 14.90 0.28
CA VAL A 75 -18.27 13.90 1.33
C VAL A 75 -17.01 13.04 1.46
N PRO A 76 -16.48 12.86 2.69
CA PRO A 76 -15.39 11.93 2.95
C PRO A 76 -15.74 10.50 2.49
N TYR A 77 -14.72 9.71 2.17
CA TYR A 77 -14.90 8.29 1.89
C TYR A 77 -15.26 7.53 3.17
N ASP A 78 -16.34 6.74 3.13
CA ASP A 78 -16.78 5.88 4.22
C ASP A 78 -16.20 4.47 4.06
N LEU A 79 -15.09 4.21 4.77
CA LEU A 79 -14.44 2.91 4.77
C LEU A 79 -15.28 1.83 5.47
N ALA A 80 -16.15 2.22 6.44
CA ALA A 80 -16.97 1.26 7.16
C ALA A 80 -17.93 0.52 6.21
N ALA A 81 -18.45 1.20 5.20
CA ALA A 81 -19.39 0.61 4.25
C ALA A 81 -18.78 -0.60 3.50
N ILE A 82 -17.53 -0.47 3.02
CA ILE A 82 -16.88 -1.54 2.26
C ILE A 82 -16.28 -2.63 3.17
N LEU A 83 -16.01 -2.33 4.46
CA LEU A 83 -15.53 -3.30 5.44
C LEU A 83 -16.67 -4.12 6.09
N GLY A 84 -17.93 -3.85 5.73
CA GLY A 84 -19.08 -4.55 6.31
C GLY A 84 -19.52 -4.03 7.68
N GLY A 85 -19.17 -2.79 7.99
CA GLY A 85 -19.52 -2.11 9.24
C GLY A 85 -18.34 -1.91 10.19
N ARG A 86 -18.64 -1.31 11.33
CA ARG A 86 -17.68 -1.06 12.41
C ARG A 86 -17.73 -2.18 13.44
N SER A 87 -16.58 -2.62 13.91
CA SER A 87 -16.46 -3.56 15.02
C SER A 87 -15.19 -3.26 15.82
N GLU A 88 -15.14 -3.69 17.07
CA GLU A 88 -13.93 -3.56 17.90
C GLU A 88 -12.71 -4.20 17.22
N GLN A 89 -12.89 -5.37 16.62
CA GLN A 89 -11.84 -6.08 15.91
C GLN A 89 -11.34 -5.29 14.70
N THR A 90 -12.23 -4.77 13.85
CA THR A 90 -11.89 -3.97 12.68
C THR A 90 -11.20 -2.67 13.09
N THR A 91 -11.74 -1.97 14.11
CA THR A 91 -11.14 -0.75 14.67
C THR A 91 -9.70 -1.00 15.14
N ARG A 92 -9.48 -2.08 15.91
CA ARG A 92 -8.13 -2.45 16.36
C ARG A 92 -7.19 -2.75 15.20
N ARG A 93 -7.65 -3.46 14.16
CA ARG A 93 -6.85 -3.77 12.98
C ARG A 93 -6.48 -2.51 12.19
N LEU A 94 -7.43 -1.58 11.97
CA LEU A 94 -7.16 -0.30 11.32
C LEU A 94 -6.13 0.52 12.09
N ALA A 95 -6.25 0.61 13.41
CA ALA A 95 -5.28 1.31 14.25
C ALA A 95 -3.87 0.68 14.21
N LEU A 96 -3.78 -0.65 14.10
CA LEU A 96 -2.50 -1.32 13.89
C LEU A 96 -1.92 -1.03 12.50
N LEU A 97 -2.75 -0.99 11.45
CA LEU A 97 -2.31 -0.62 10.11
C LEU A 97 -1.83 0.83 10.05
N GLU A 98 -2.53 1.76 10.71
CA GLU A 98 -2.08 3.17 10.83
C GLU A 98 -0.68 3.24 11.43
N ARG A 99 -0.45 2.58 12.57
CA ARG A 99 0.86 2.51 13.21
C ARG A 99 1.95 1.91 12.30
N LEU A 100 1.63 0.85 11.57
CA LEU A 100 2.56 0.21 10.64
C LEU A 100 2.95 1.14 9.48
N VAL A 101 1.97 1.86 8.93
CA VAL A 101 2.18 2.81 7.83
C VAL A 101 3.02 4.00 8.30
N GLU A 102 2.71 4.57 9.49
CA GLU A 102 3.49 5.64 10.11
C GLU A 102 4.96 5.22 10.29
N ARG A 103 5.20 4.03 10.90
CA ARG A 103 6.56 3.53 11.10
C ARG A 103 7.29 3.29 9.78
N ALA A 104 6.63 2.73 8.77
CA ALA A 104 7.22 2.51 7.47
C ALA A 104 7.56 3.83 6.76
N GLN A 105 6.68 4.84 6.85
CA GLN A 105 6.91 6.17 6.32
C GLN A 105 8.10 6.85 7.01
N GLU A 106 8.16 6.83 8.35
CA GLU A 106 9.29 7.37 9.12
C GLU A 106 10.61 6.70 8.75
N THR A 107 10.62 5.36 8.63
CA THR A 107 11.83 4.58 8.33
C THR A 107 12.31 4.78 6.91
N THR A 108 11.41 4.87 5.94
CA THR A 108 11.75 5.06 4.52
C THR A 108 12.01 6.53 4.17
N GLY A 109 11.32 7.46 4.84
CA GLY A 109 11.28 8.88 4.49
C GLY A 109 10.49 9.15 3.20
N ALA A 110 9.61 8.24 2.77
CA ALA A 110 8.75 8.43 1.60
C ALA A 110 7.75 9.58 1.83
N ASP A 111 7.39 10.31 0.77
CA ASP A 111 6.43 11.41 0.87
C ASP A 111 5.00 10.88 1.09
N TRP A 112 4.72 9.67 0.62
CA TRP A 112 3.45 8.98 0.77
C TRP A 112 3.66 7.47 0.96
N VAL A 113 2.92 6.85 1.87
CA VAL A 113 2.85 5.39 2.04
C VAL A 113 1.42 5.00 2.37
N GLY A 114 0.88 3.99 1.71
CA GLY A 114 -0.46 3.49 2.01
C GLY A 114 -0.61 1.99 1.79
N ILE A 115 -1.61 1.44 2.48
CA ILE A 115 -2.05 0.07 2.37
C ILE A 115 -3.42 0.06 1.71
N TYR A 116 -3.53 -0.72 0.64
CA TYR A 116 -4.80 -1.00 -0.02
C TYR A 116 -5.14 -2.48 0.14
N GLN A 117 -6.38 -2.78 0.50
CA GLN A 117 -6.89 -4.14 0.65
C GLN A 117 -7.80 -4.50 -0.53
N ARG A 118 -7.70 -5.73 -1.02
CA ARG A 118 -8.61 -6.24 -2.04
C ARG A 118 -9.99 -6.49 -1.45
N ARG A 119 -11.01 -5.89 -2.06
CA ARG A 119 -12.43 -5.98 -1.68
C ARG A 119 -13.32 -6.03 -2.93
N VAL A 120 -14.62 -6.20 -2.71
CA VAL A 120 -15.65 -6.00 -3.73
C VAL A 120 -16.49 -4.81 -3.27
N ASN A 121 -16.62 -3.78 -4.10
CA ASN A 121 -17.39 -2.59 -3.74
C ASN A 121 -18.91 -2.80 -3.93
N SER A 122 -19.71 -1.80 -3.59
CA SER A 122 -21.17 -1.85 -3.67
C SER A 122 -21.72 -2.07 -5.09
N ALA A 123 -20.92 -1.79 -6.12
CA ALA A 123 -21.26 -2.07 -7.51
C ALA A 123 -20.88 -3.49 -7.97
N GLY A 124 -20.37 -4.34 -7.06
CA GLY A 124 -19.92 -5.70 -7.38
C GLY A 124 -18.55 -5.76 -8.08
N VAL A 125 -17.81 -4.66 -8.13
CA VAL A 125 -16.52 -4.57 -8.81
C VAL A 125 -15.41 -4.92 -7.83
N PRO A 126 -14.47 -5.82 -8.18
CA PRO A 126 -13.25 -6.02 -7.40
C PRO A 126 -12.38 -4.76 -7.41
N VAL A 127 -11.97 -4.31 -6.22
CA VAL A 127 -11.18 -3.09 -6.03
C VAL A 127 -10.07 -3.31 -5.01
N LEU A 128 -9.06 -2.46 -5.07
CA LEU A 128 -8.16 -2.19 -3.97
C LEU A 128 -8.70 -0.98 -3.21
N VAL A 129 -9.11 -1.14 -1.96
CA VAL A 129 -9.58 -0.04 -1.11
C VAL A 129 -8.49 0.39 -0.14
N LYS A 130 -8.24 1.69 -0.04
CA LYS A 130 -7.26 2.26 0.89
C LYS A 130 -7.76 2.10 2.33
N VAL A 131 -7.01 1.34 3.14
CA VAL A 131 -7.35 1.05 4.53
C VAL A 131 -6.52 1.84 5.54
N SER A 132 -5.34 2.30 5.13
CA SER A 132 -4.49 3.20 5.94
C SER A 132 -3.48 3.92 5.05
N TYR A 133 -3.09 5.13 5.41
CA TYR A 133 -2.06 5.89 4.68
C TYR A 133 -1.51 7.06 5.50
N VAL A 134 -0.30 7.50 5.12
CA VAL A 134 0.33 8.75 5.54
C VAL A 134 0.71 9.54 4.30
N GLY A 135 0.43 10.83 4.28
CA GLY A 135 0.70 11.75 3.18
C GLY A 135 -0.54 12.50 2.70
N LEU A 136 -0.49 13.06 1.50
CA LEU A 136 -1.61 13.81 0.93
C LEU A 136 -2.82 12.90 0.65
N PRO A 137 -4.05 13.43 0.71
CA PRO A 137 -5.23 12.69 0.28
C PRO A 137 -5.10 12.17 -1.16
N SER A 138 -5.41 10.91 -1.35
CA SER A 138 -5.34 10.22 -2.64
C SER A 138 -6.61 9.41 -2.89
N ARG A 139 -6.75 8.81 -4.08
CA ARG A 139 -7.88 7.97 -4.47
C ARG A 139 -8.16 6.88 -3.43
N ALA A 140 -9.45 6.64 -3.12
CA ALA A 140 -9.85 5.61 -2.17
C ALA A 140 -9.87 4.19 -2.75
N GLU A 141 -10.32 4.04 -3.99
CA GLU A 141 -10.49 2.73 -4.63
C GLU A 141 -9.79 2.68 -5.99
N PHE A 142 -9.02 1.62 -6.24
CA PHE A 142 -8.47 1.29 -7.56
C PHE A 142 -9.19 0.06 -8.11
N PRO A 143 -9.93 0.16 -9.23
CA PRO A 143 -10.58 -0.98 -9.86
C PRO A 143 -9.57 -2.05 -10.30
N LEU A 144 -9.84 -3.32 -9.97
CA LEU A 144 -9.04 -4.46 -10.40
C LEU A 144 -9.56 -4.99 -11.74
N THR A 145 -9.41 -4.17 -12.78
CA THR A 145 -9.75 -4.51 -14.17
C THR A 145 -8.54 -4.34 -15.08
N SER A 146 -8.46 -5.14 -16.15
CA SER A 146 -7.37 -5.03 -17.13
C SER A 146 -7.27 -3.62 -17.73
N GLN A 147 -8.42 -3.03 -18.05
CA GLN A 147 -8.49 -1.68 -18.59
C GLN A 147 -7.93 -0.62 -17.62
N PHE A 148 -8.21 -0.72 -16.33
CA PHE A 148 -7.70 0.25 -15.36
C PHE A 148 -6.22 0.02 -15.08
N ALA A 149 -5.73 -1.22 -15.14
CA ALA A 149 -4.33 -1.57 -14.98
C ALA A 149 -3.41 -0.95 -16.05
N GLU A 150 -3.92 -0.67 -17.26
CA GLU A 150 -3.17 0.02 -18.32
C GLU A 150 -2.68 1.42 -17.89
N ARG A 151 -3.32 2.03 -16.89
CA ARG A 151 -3.00 3.38 -16.39
C ARG A 151 -2.73 3.43 -14.88
N SER A 152 -2.58 2.29 -14.21
CA SER A 152 -2.44 2.24 -12.75
C SER A 152 -1.51 1.11 -12.32
N THR A 153 -0.38 1.47 -11.75
CA THR A 153 0.56 0.56 -11.10
C THR A 153 -0.12 -0.24 -10.01
N ASN A 154 -0.97 0.41 -9.19
CA ASN A 154 -1.70 -0.25 -8.10
C ASN A 154 -2.60 -1.38 -8.62
N SER A 155 -3.37 -1.12 -9.69
CA SER A 155 -4.21 -2.16 -10.29
C SER A 155 -3.39 -3.25 -10.96
N THR A 156 -2.27 -2.91 -11.60
CA THR A 156 -1.35 -3.89 -12.19
C THR A 156 -0.79 -4.84 -11.13
N VAL A 157 -0.27 -4.31 -10.03
CA VAL A 157 0.26 -5.12 -8.91
C VAL A 157 -0.86 -5.92 -8.25
N GLY A 158 -2.03 -5.31 -8.05
CA GLY A 158 -3.22 -5.97 -7.50
C GLY A 158 -3.75 -7.15 -8.33
N LEU A 159 -3.55 -7.13 -9.65
CA LEU A 159 -3.93 -8.22 -10.55
C LEU A 159 -2.84 -9.28 -10.71
N THR A 160 -1.58 -8.85 -10.78
CA THR A 160 -0.45 -9.75 -11.12
C THR A 160 0.21 -10.37 -9.89
N GLY A 161 0.12 -9.74 -8.72
CA GLY A 161 0.86 -10.13 -7.53
C GLY A 161 2.38 -9.91 -7.64
N ARG A 162 2.82 -9.09 -8.60
CA ARG A 162 4.24 -8.77 -8.80
C ARG A 162 4.48 -7.28 -8.55
N ALA A 163 5.50 -6.98 -7.76
CA ALA A 163 5.88 -5.62 -7.44
C ALA A 163 6.30 -4.84 -8.69
N THR A 164 6.04 -3.54 -8.66
CA THR A 164 6.55 -2.58 -9.65
C THR A 164 7.32 -1.50 -8.91
N VAL A 165 8.52 -1.20 -9.38
CA VAL A 165 9.37 -0.10 -8.87
C VAL A 165 9.65 0.83 -10.02
N ILE A 166 9.21 2.08 -9.89
CA ILE A 166 9.41 3.15 -10.88
C ILE A 166 10.45 4.11 -10.33
N GLU A 167 11.64 4.11 -10.92
CA GLU A 167 12.73 5.01 -10.53
C GLU A 167 12.54 6.44 -11.05
N ASP A 168 11.87 6.60 -12.20
CA ASP A 168 11.60 7.86 -12.86
C ASP A 168 10.24 7.78 -13.56
N VAL A 169 9.23 8.42 -12.97
CA VAL A 169 7.84 8.39 -13.46
C VAL A 169 7.75 8.94 -14.89
N SER A 170 8.48 10.02 -15.21
CA SER A 170 8.45 10.61 -16.56
C SER A 170 8.94 9.62 -17.61
N LYS A 171 10.07 8.94 -17.35
CA LYS A 171 10.61 7.93 -18.27
C LYS A 171 9.72 6.70 -18.37
N HIS A 172 9.08 6.30 -17.25
CA HIS A 172 8.15 5.18 -17.23
C HIS A 172 6.95 5.45 -18.16
N VAL A 173 6.36 6.64 -18.05
CA VAL A 173 5.22 7.05 -18.89
C VAL A 173 5.64 7.22 -20.35
N GLU A 174 6.80 7.82 -20.64
CA GLU A 174 7.36 7.95 -22.00
C GLU A 174 7.58 6.57 -22.66
N ALA A 175 7.94 5.55 -21.87
CA ALA A 175 8.07 4.17 -22.34
C ALA A 175 6.72 3.42 -22.49
N GLY A 176 5.58 4.08 -22.24
CA GLY A 176 4.24 3.50 -22.35
C GLY A 176 3.77 2.80 -21.09
N GLY A 177 4.45 2.99 -19.94
CA GLY A 177 4.02 2.48 -18.66
C GLY A 177 2.82 3.24 -18.09
N GLY A 178 1.93 2.53 -17.41
CA GLY A 178 0.79 3.12 -16.73
C GLY A 178 1.19 3.77 -15.40
N PHE A 179 0.75 5.01 -15.18
CA PHE A 179 0.91 5.71 -13.91
C PHE A 179 -0.33 6.55 -13.62
N TYR A 180 -0.95 6.33 -12.45
CA TYR A 180 -2.13 7.07 -12.03
C TYR A 180 -1.74 8.24 -11.14
N VAL A 181 -1.94 9.46 -11.63
CA VAL A 181 -1.48 10.69 -10.97
C VAL A 181 -2.52 11.20 -9.98
N CYS A 182 -2.18 11.26 -8.67
CA CYS A 182 -2.89 12.06 -7.66
C CYS A 182 -2.05 13.26 -7.18
N ASP A 183 -0.73 13.15 -7.17
CA ASP A 183 0.22 14.24 -6.90
C ASP A 183 1.22 14.35 -8.04
N THR A 184 1.25 15.51 -8.71
CA THR A 184 2.16 15.80 -9.82
C THR A 184 3.62 15.93 -9.39
N GLY A 185 3.89 16.06 -8.09
CA GLY A 185 5.24 16.13 -7.53
C GLY A 185 5.95 14.78 -7.42
N VAL A 186 5.23 13.67 -7.55
CA VAL A 186 5.78 12.31 -7.45
C VAL A 186 6.68 12.02 -8.66
N GLN A 187 7.92 11.58 -8.38
CA GLN A 187 8.90 11.22 -9.40
C GLN A 187 9.36 9.76 -9.32
N SER A 188 9.07 9.05 -8.21
CA SER A 188 9.33 7.62 -8.08
C SER A 188 8.25 6.94 -7.24
N GLU A 189 8.01 5.67 -7.52
CA GLU A 189 6.98 4.85 -6.88
C GLU A 189 7.50 3.43 -6.63
N ALA A 190 7.04 2.81 -5.55
CA ALA A 190 7.20 1.38 -5.31
C ALA A 190 5.87 0.78 -4.85
N CYS A 191 5.28 -0.05 -5.67
CA CYS A 191 4.08 -0.79 -5.37
C CYS A 191 4.41 -2.27 -5.15
N VAL A 192 4.05 -2.81 -3.97
CA VAL A 192 4.45 -4.14 -3.51
C VAL A 192 3.21 -4.94 -3.11
N PRO A 193 3.03 -6.19 -3.57
CA PRO A 193 1.84 -6.99 -3.26
C PRO A 193 1.85 -7.49 -1.81
N ILE A 194 0.69 -7.50 -1.17
CA ILE A 194 0.43 -8.25 0.07
C ILE A 194 -0.18 -9.59 -0.36
N LEU A 195 0.53 -10.67 -0.08
CA LEU A 195 0.10 -12.03 -0.44
C LEU A 195 -0.43 -12.76 0.80
N ASP A 196 -1.57 -13.43 0.66
CA ASP A 196 -2.11 -14.31 1.70
C ASP A 196 -1.38 -15.67 1.76
N ASP A 197 -1.78 -16.54 2.68
CA ASP A 197 -1.19 -17.88 2.86
C ASP A 197 -1.40 -18.78 1.61
N ASN A 198 -2.38 -18.48 0.76
CA ASN A 198 -2.63 -19.16 -0.51
C ASN A 198 -1.86 -18.51 -1.67
N ARG A 199 -1.00 -17.53 -1.39
CA ARG A 199 -0.25 -16.75 -2.38
C ARG A 199 -1.14 -15.91 -3.31
N GLN A 200 -2.37 -15.61 -2.88
CA GLN A 200 -3.27 -14.72 -3.59
C GLN A 200 -3.05 -13.28 -3.11
N VAL A 201 -3.32 -12.31 -3.98
CA VAL A 201 -3.22 -10.91 -3.62
C VAL A 201 -4.35 -10.53 -2.67
N ALA A 202 -4.01 -10.27 -1.40
CA ALA A 202 -4.91 -9.75 -0.37
C ALA A 202 -4.97 -8.21 -0.38
N GLY A 203 -3.93 -7.57 -0.92
CA GLY A 203 -3.80 -6.13 -1.00
C GLY A 203 -2.47 -5.71 -1.61
N ILE A 204 -2.13 -4.44 -1.48
CA ILE A 204 -0.85 -3.87 -1.90
C ILE A 204 -0.35 -2.86 -0.86
N ILE A 205 0.97 -2.65 -0.86
CA ILE A 205 1.61 -1.46 -0.33
C ILE A 205 1.94 -0.57 -1.51
N ASP A 206 1.56 0.69 -1.42
CA ASP A 206 1.94 1.70 -2.37
C ASP A 206 2.77 2.77 -1.64
N ALA A 207 3.89 3.18 -2.22
CA ALA A 207 4.77 4.20 -1.66
C ALA A 207 5.28 5.12 -2.77
N GLU A 208 5.20 6.43 -2.52
CA GLU A 208 5.55 7.46 -3.50
C GLU A 208 6.57 8.43 -2.92
N ALA A 209 7.45 8.95 -3.79
CA ALA A 209 8.44 9.95 -3.40
C ALA A 209 8.70 10.97 -4.51
N LYS A 210 9.01 12.20 -4.09
CA LYS A 210 9.37 13.30 -5.00
C LYS A 210 10.76 13.14 -5.62
N PRO A 211 11.80 12.62 -4.92
CA PRO A 211 13.08 12.33 -5.57
C PRO A 211 12.98 11.13 -6.51
N ARG A 212 13.68 11.21 -7.65
CA ARG A 212 13.88 10.05 -8.54
C ARG A 212 14.81 9.02 -7.91
N GLY A 213 14.64 7.74 -8.25
CA GLY A 213 15.50 6.66 -7.76
C GLY A 213 15.42 6.46 -6.24
N PHE A 214 14.34 6.89 -5.61
CA PHE A 214 14.22 6.92 -4.16
C PHE A 214 14.16 5.51 -3.54
N PHE A 215 13.49 4.56 -4.18
CA PHE A 215 13.22 3.24 -3.63
C PHE A 215 14.37 2.25 -3.90
N GLY A 216 15.54 2.51 -3.30
CA GLY A 216 16.65 1.56 -3.28
C GLY A 216 16.39 0.37 -2.35
N ALA A 217 17.32 -0.60 -2.35
CA ALA A 217 17.16 -1.89 -1.68
C ALA A 217 16.79 -1.79 -0.18
N GLU A 218 17.30 -0.80 0.54
CA GLU A 218 16.99 -0.62 1.98
C GLU A 218 15.52 -0.24 2.19
N ARG A 219 15.01 0.72 1.40
CA ARG A 219 13.60 1.15 1.46
C ARG A 219 12.66 0.06 0.97
N LEU A 220 13.01 -0.63 -0.11
CA LEU A 220 12.25 -1.78 -0.60
C LEU A 220 12.18 -2.90 0.44
N ALA A 221 13.24 -3.12 1.24
CA ALA A 221 13.22 -4.10 2.32
C ALA A 221 12.19 -3.74 3.41
N VAL A 222 12.00 -2.44 3.71
CA VAL A 222 10.95 -1.98 4.63
C VAL A 222 9.56 -2.22 4.06
N LEU A 223 9.34 -1.91 2.77
CA LEU A 223 8.03 -2.15 2.12
C LEU A 223 7.70 -3.64 2.02
N ALA A 224 8.69 -4.49 1.72
CA ALA A 224 8.54 -5.94 1.74
C ALA A 224 8.20 -6.47 3.13
N ALA A 225 8.86 -5.94 4.18
CA ALA A 225 8.55 -6.25 5.56
C ALA A 225 7.13 -5.82 5.95
N LEU A 226 6.73 -4.61 5.55
CA LEU A 226 5.37 -4.09 5.77
C LEU A 226 4.33 -5.01 5.13
N ALA A 227 4.54 -5.46 3.89
CA ALA A 227 3.62 -6.39 3.22
C ALA A 227 3.48 -7.73 3.97
N LEU A 228 4.60 -8.29 4.47
CA LEU A 228 4.61 -9.53 5.24
C LEU A 228 3.91 -9.40 6.60
N VAL A 229 4.06 -8.26 7.29
CA VAL A 229 3.44 -8.00 8.60
C VAL A 229 1.97 -7.64 8.45
N ALA A 230 1.61 -6.79 7.48
CA ALA A 230 0.24 -6.32 7.26
C ALA A 230 -0.74 -7.45 6.96
N THR A 231 -0.30 -8.55 6.34
CA THR A 231 -1.14 -9.72 6.04
C THR A 231 -1.92 -10.21 7.28
N ALA A 232 -1.31 -10.20 8.46
CA ALA A 232 -1.92 -10.69 9.69
C ALA A 232 -2.98 -9.74 10.29
N VAL A 233 -2.99 -8.47 9.86
CA VAL A 233 -3.83 -7.41 10.46
C VAL A 233 -4.76 -6.72 9.46
N LEU A 234 -4.83 -7.17 8.21
CA LEU A 234 -5.85 -6.69 7.28
C LEU A 234 -7.26 -6.91 7.85
N PRO A 235 -8.17 -5.89 7.79
CA PRO A 235 -9.53 -5.99 8.32
C PRO A 235 -10.37 -7.11 7.72
#